data_6c420249bd8fc5ceecf783363667fb2f
#
_entry.id   6c420249bd8fc5ceecf783363667fb2f
#
_cell.length_a   1.000
_cell.length_b   1.000
_cell.length_c   1.000
_cell.angle_alpha   90.00
_cell.angle_beta   90.00
_cell.angle_gamma   90.00
#
_symmetry.space_group_name_H-M   'P 1'
#
loop_
_entity.id
_entity.type
_entity.pdbx_description
1 polymer ?
#
loop_
_entity_poly.entity_id
_entity_poly.type
_entity_poly.pdbx_seq_one_letter_code
_entity_poly.pdbx_strand_id
1 'polypeptide(L)'
;PKNLYTYFKLIVQLYDENLKSAEDLFTKYDEISEKVEKEIKNYTNKVNKFVGTSDEEVSISAKDQRRIKSYNSFLKAYDQISKGMEKDLGDRGNCENLIPLYENNFDANQSDGKWLSRAMNRLYGKECDESQLFVKIVQKKNELEPNASTAYYLGTIKDKQGNSSEALVFYNQAIELETDSYEKAKILFRIATNFRKNGLYSRARSYYMQALGFNPSMGRSYLAIAQMYASSAKNCGADNFSQRAVYWLASKEAMKASRVDGTLKLSLIHI
;
A
#
# COMPACT_ATOMS: atom_id res chain seq x y z
N PRO A 1 6.75 15.67 12.61
CA PRO A 1 7.17 14.35 12.13
C PRO A 1 8.34 13.74 12.93
N LYS A 2 9.48 14.43 13.06
CA LYS A 2 10.70 13.86 13.70
C LYS A 2 10.48 13.25 15.08
N ASN A 3 9.67 13.87 15.94
CA ASN A 3 9.41 13.39 17.31
C ASN A 3 8.72 12.01 17.32
N LEU A 4 7.89 11.67 16.31
CA LEU A 4 7.22 10.36 16.22
C LEU A 4 8.23 9.23 16.05
N TYR A 5 9.21 9.43 15.17
CA TYR A 5 10.24 8.43 14.92
C TYR A 5 11.21 8.27 16.11
N THR A 6 11.62 9.40 16.72
CA THR A 6 12.45 9.36 17.93
C THR A 6 11.74 8.62 19.08
N TYR A 7 10.44 8.87 19.25
CA TYR A 7 9.63 8.16 20.24
C TYR A 7 9.57 6.65 19.95
N PHE A 8 9.37 6.26 18.68
CA PHE A 8 9.37 4.84 18.32
C PHE A 8 10.69 4.15 18.62
N LYS A 9 11.84 4.79 18.30
CA LYS A 9 13.17 4.26 18.65
C LYS A 9 13.33 4.00 20.15
N LEU A 10 12.84 4.90 20.98
CA LEU A 10 12.85 4.69 22.43
C LEU A 10 12.03 3.48 22.83
N ILE A 11 10.86 3.26 22.22
CA ILE A 11 10.04 2.08 22.53
C ILE A 11 10.76 0.79 22.12
N VAL A 12 11.42 0.76 20.94
CA VAL A 12 12.25 -0.39 20.50
C VAL A 12 13.36 -0.65 21.52
N GLN A 13 14.08 0.37 21.95
CA GLN A 13 15.13 0.24 22.95
C GLN A 13 14.61 -0.33 24.27
N LEU A 14 13.49 0.20 24.79
CA LEU A 14 12.87 -0.32 26.01
C LEU A 14 12.42 -1.77 25.89
N TYR A 15 11.98 -2.19 24.71
CA TYR A 15 11.67 -3.59 24.42
C TYR A 15 12.93 -4.46 24.46
N ASP A 16 14.03 -4.02 23.84
CA ASP A 16 15.30 -4.75 23.83
C ASP A 16 15.93 -4.89 25.21
N GLU A 17 15.69 -3.92 26.07
CA GLU A 17 16.08 -3.93 27.49
C GLU A 17 15.11 -4.73 28.40
N ASN A 18 14.09 -5.41 27.82
CA ASN A 18 13.03 -6.14 28.54
C ASN A 18 12.19 -5.28 29.50
N LEU A 19 12.14 -3.97 29.29
CA LEU A 19 11.34 -3.02 30.07
C LEU A 19 9.93 -2.83 29.49
N LYS A 20 9.68 -3.34 28.28
CA LYS A 20 8.42 -3.34 27.56
C LYS A 20 8.15 -4.69 26.92
N SER A 21 6.86 -5.07 26.88
CA SER A 21 6.41 -6.30 26.20
C SER A 21 6.37 -6.15 24.68
N ALA A 22 6.30 -7.28 23.96
CA ALA A 22 6.03 -7.28 22.52
C ALA A 22 4.69 -6.61 22.19
N GLU A 23 3.68 -6.81 23.03
CA GLU A 23 2.36 -6.18 22.86
C GLU A 23 2.45 -4.65 22.98
N ASP A 24 3.20 -4.13 23.96
CA ASP A 24 3.48 -2.69 24.07
C ASP A 24 4.17 -2.14 22.83
N LEU A 25 5.21 -2.82 22.35
CA LEU A 25 5.95 -2.43 21.15
C LEU A 25 5.03 -2.33 19.94
N PHE A 26 4.25 -3.38 19.68
CA PHE A 26 3.37 -3.41 18.52
C PHE A 26 2.17 -2.48 18.64
N THR A 27 1.63 -2.29 19.85
CA THR A 27 0.59 -1.28 20.06
C THR A 27 1.08 0.13 19.74
N LYS A 28 2.29 0.48 20.17
CA LYS A 28 2.88 1.79 19.87
C LYS A 28 3.27 1.95 18.40
N TYR A 29 3.76 0.89 17.78
CA TYR A 29 3.98 0.85 16.34
C TYR A 29 2.70 1.19 15.57
N ASP A 30 1.56 0.55 15.91
CA ASP A 30 0.27 0.80 15.26
C ASP A 30 -0.23 2.21 15.48
N GLU A 31 -0.19 2.71 16.71
CA GLU A 31 -0.63 4.07 17.04
C GLU A 31 0.13 5.14 16.24
N ILE A 32 1.44 4.94 16.07
CA ILE A 32 2.26 5.87 15.29
C ILE A 32 1.98 5.70 13.81
N SER A 33 1.85 4.47 13.31
CA SER A 33 1.57 4.17 11.90
C SER A 33 0.21 4.73 11.48
N GLU A 34 -0.84 4.56 12.29
CA GLU A 34 -2.17 5.13 12.06
C GLU A 34 -2.11 6.68 11.96
N LYS A 35 -1.31 7.30 12.81
CA LYS A 35 -1.11 8.76 12.81
C LYS A 35 -0.36 9.24 11.57
N VAL A 36 0.70 8.52 11.19
CA VAL A 36 1.49 8.80 9.98
C VAL A 36 0.61 8.62 8.74
N GLU A 37 -0.17 7.56 8.66
CA GLU A 37 -1.06 7.30 7.53
C GLU A 37 -2.15 8.37 7.38
N LYS A 38 -2.72 8.83 8.50
CA LYS A 38 -3.68 9.94 8.50
C LYS A 38 -3.08 11.22 7.90
N GLU A 39 -1.83 11.53 8.24
CA GLU A 39 -1.14 12.70 7.69
C GLU A 39 -0.78 12.52 6.21
N ILE A 40 -0.33 11.33 5.80
CA ILE A 40 -0.09 11.00 4.40
C ILE A 40 -1.37 11.20 3.59
N LYS A 41 -2.50 10.67 4.05
CA LYS A 41 -3.81 10.87 3.42
C LYS A 41 -4.17 12.35 3.30
N ASN A 42 -4.01 13.13 4.38
CA ASN A 42 -4.28 14.57 4.40
C ASN A 42 -3.45 15.32 3.34
N TYR A 43 -2.14 15.10 3.27
CA TYR A 43 -1.29 15.76 2.29
C TYR A 43 -1.51 15.25 0.86
N THR A 44 -1.79 13.96 0.67
CA THR A 44 -2.17 13.40 -0.64
C THR A 44 -3.44 14.07 -1.17
N ASN A 45 -4.47 14.20 -0.34
CA ASN A 45 -5.71 14.87 -0.73
C ASN A 45 -5.50 16.36 -1.08
N LYS A 46 -4.51 17.02 -0.43
CA LYS A 46 -4.13 18.38 -0.80
C LYS A 46 -3.43 18.43 -2.16
N VAL A 47 -2.57 17.47 -2.48
CA VAL A 47 -1.90 17.38 -3.78
C VAL A 47 -2.91 17.07 -4.89
N ASN A 48 -3.85 16.15 -4.65
CA ASN A 48 -4.87 15.75 -5.62
C ASN A 48 -5.75 16.92 -6.12
N LYS A 49 -5.86 18.01 -5.34
CA LYS A 49 -6.59 19.21 -5.78
C LYS A 49 -5.92 19.94 -6.95
N PHE A 50 -4.65 19.68 -7.21
CA PHE A 50 -3.85 20.34 -8.25
C PHE A 50 -3.44 19.38 -9.38
N VAL A 51 -3.63 18.07 -9.20
CA VAL A 51 -3.27 17.04 -10.17
C VAL A 51 -4.54 16.56 -10.84
N GLY A 52 -4.68 16.82 -12.16
CA GLY A 52 -5.80 16.32 -12.95
C GLY A 52 -5.65 14.84 -13.28
N THR A 53 -6.75 14.19 -13.64
CA THR A 53 -6.81 12.80 -14.11
C THR A 53 -6.53 12.68 -15.61
N SER A 54 -6.49 13.79 -16.36
CA SER A 54 -6.31 13.82 -17.81
C SER A 54 -4.83 13.78 -18.21
N ASP A 55 -4.56 13.19 -19.39
CA ASP A 55 -3.23 13.19 -20.02
C ASP A 55 -2.79 14.60 -20.49
N GLU A 56 -3.68 15.58 -20.43
CA GLU A 56 -3.39 16.97 -20.78
C GLU A 56 -2.51 17.62 -19.72
N GLU A 57 -1.53 18.39 -20.15
CA GLU A 57 -0.69 19.20 -19.25
C GLU A 57 -1.52 20.29 -18.62
N VAL A 58 -1.96 20.05 -17.38
CA VAL A 58 -2.60 21.10 -16.58
C VAL A 58 -1.54 22.16 -16.27
N SER A 59 -1.74 23.36 -16.79
CA SER A 59 -0.90 24.52 -16.45
C SER A 59 -1.10 24.87 -14.99
N ILE A 60 -0.17 24.49 -14.13
CA ILE A 60 -0.20 24.78 -12.68
C ILE A 60 0.50 26.11 -12.42
N SER A 61 -0.17 27.04 -11.74
CA SER A 61 0.39 28.33 -11.37
C SER A 61 1.70 28.18 -10.54
N ALA A 62 2.63 29.14 -10.65
CA ALA A 62 3.87 29.14 -9.86
C ALA A 62 3.61 29.10 -8.34
N LYS A 63 2.50 29.70 -7.87
CA LYS A 63 2.04 29.66 -6.48
C LYS A 63 1.66 28.23 -6.08
N ASP A 64 0.92 27.52 -6.92
CA ASP A 64 0.45 26.17 -6.63
C ASP A 64 1.57 25.15 -6.77
N GLN A 65 2.51 25.34 -7.69
CA GLN A 65 3.74 24.54 -7.74
C GLN A 65 4.53 24.60 -6.42
N ARG A 66 4.64 25.79 -5.79
CA ARG A 66 5.29 25.92 -4.46
C ARG A 66 4.53 25.16 -3.38
N ARG A 67 3.18 25.20 -3.40
CA ARG A 67 2.34 24.43 -2.46
C ARG A 67 2.53 22.93 -2.62
N ILE A 68 2.47 22.43 -3.86
CA ILE A 68 2.70 21.01 -4.17
C ILE A 68 4.09 20.59 -3.69
N LYS A 69 5.13 21.38 -3.94
CA LYS A 69 6.49 21.12 -3.46
C LYS A 69 6.54 21.01 -1.93
N SER A 70 5.86 21.90 -1.21
CA SER A 70 5.75 21.84 0.25
C SER A 70 5.05 20.58 0.72
N TYR A 71 3.89 20.23 0.14
CA TYR A 71 3.14 19.01 0.50
C TYR A 71 3.95 17.75 0.23
N ASN A 72 4.63 17.67 -0.91
CA ASN A 72 5.52 16.57 -1.24
C ASN A 72 6.70 16.43 -0.27
N SER A 73 7.18 17.54 0.30
CA SER A 73 8.21 17.50 1.35
C SER A 73 7.69 16.85 2.64
N PHE A 74 6.43 17.12 3.03
CA PHE A 74 5.78 16.44 4.16
C PHE A 74 5.54 14.96 3.86
N LEU A 75 5.01 14.63 2.68
CA LEU A 75 4.81 13.24 2.25
C LEU A 75 6.11 12.45 2.31
N LYS A 76 7.22 13.01 1.81
CA LYS A 76 8.55 12.42 1.90
C LYS A 76 9.00 12.20 3.34
N ALA A 77 8.76 13.17 4.23
CA ALA A 77 9.14 13.06 5.64
C ALA A 77 8.36 11.93 6.34
N TYR A 78 7.06 11.78 6.07
CA TYR A 78 6.24 10.70 6.63
C TYR A 78 6.60 9.33 6.04
N ASP A 79 6.90 9.24 4.74
CA ASP A 79 7.42 8.01 4.12
C ASP A 79 8.74 7.56 4.76
N GLN A 80 9.66 8.51 5.04
CA GLN A 80 10.90 8.22 5.75
C GLN A 80 10.67 7.72 7.18
N ILE A 81 9.65 8.23 7.89
CA ILE A 81 9.29 7.73 9.23
C ILE A 81 8.79 6.29 9.11
N SER A 82 7.87 6.00 8.20
CA SER A 82 7.36 4.65 7.99
C SER A 82 8.48 3.66 7.67
N LYS A 83 9.37 4.00 6.75
CA LYS A 83 10.54 3.17 6.39
C LYS A 83 11.51 3.00 7.55
N GLY A 84 11.74 4.05 8.33
CA GLY A 84 12.58 4.01 9.51
C GLY A 84 12.00 3.09 10.59
N MET A 85 10.71 3.19 10.86
CA MET A 85 10.01 2.32 11.82
C MET A 85 10.05 0.85 11.39
N GLU A 86 9.83 0.56 10.10
CA GLU A 86 9.95 -0.80 9.56
C GLU A 86 11.37 -1.35 9.73
N LYS A 87 12.39 -0.54 9.44
CA LYS A 87 13.79 -0.92 9.59
C LYS A 87 14.14 -1.18 11.06
N ASP A 88 13.72 -0.32 11.98
CA ASP A 88 14.03 -0.46 13.41
C ASP A 88 13.23 -1.60 14.05
N LEU A 89 12.04 -1.91 13.52
CA LEU A 89 11.29 -3.09 13.95
C LEU A 89 12.05 -4.39 13.58
N GLY A 90 12.66 -4.44 12.39
CA GLY A 90 13.50 -5.53 11.93
C GLY A 90 12.84 -6.92 12.09
N ASP A 91 13.63 -7.89 12.53
CA ASP A 91 13.18 -9.29 12.71
C ASP A 91 12.15 -9.46 13.83
N ARG A 92 11.99 -8.48 14.74
CA ARG A 92 10.96 -8.51 15.79
C ARG A 92 9.56 -8.62 15.20
N GLY A 93 9.37 -8.05 13.98
CA GLY A 93 8.10 -8.08 13.25
C GLY A 93 8.00 -9.12 12.15
N ASN A 94 8.83 -10.17 12.16
CA ASN A 94 8.71 -11.28 11.19
C ASN A 94 7.61 -12.28 11.57
N CYS A 95 7.29 -13.21 10.67
CA CYS A 95 6.22 -14.20 10.89
C CYS A 95 6.49 -15.12 12.07
N GLU A 96 7.75 -15.47 12.31
CA GLU A 96 8.17 -16.38 13.40
C GLU A 96 7.83 -15.76 14.78
N ASN A 97 7.91 -14.46 14.92
CA ASN A 97 7.59 -13.73 16.14
C ASN A 97 6.12 -13.31 16.22
N LEU A 98 5.54 -12.87 15.09
CA LEU A 98 4.17 -12.35 15.07
C LEU A 98 3.10 -13.43 15.22
N ILE A 99 3.29 -14.60 14.57
CA ILE A 99 2.29 -15.66 14.60
C ILE A 99 2.07 -16.17 16.03
N PRO A 100 3.11 -16.59 16.78
CA PRO A 100 2.91 -17.04 18.16
C PRO A 100 2.35 -15.93 19.07
N LEU A 101 2.78 -14.68 18.88
CA LEU A 101 2.28 -13.55 19.66
C LEU A 101 0.76 -13.38 19.49
N TYR A 102 0.27 -13.41 18.25
CA TYR A 102 -1.15 -13.25 17.97
C TYR A 102 -1.96 -14.51 18.29
N GLU A 103 -1.40 -15.72 18.13
CA GLU A 103 -2.05 -16.96 18.56
C GLU A 103 -2.32 -16.96 20.06
N ASN A 104 -1.33 -16.62 20.87
CA ASN A 104 -1.43 -16.58 22.33
C ASN A 104 -2.46 -15.54 22.83
N ASN A 105 -2.65 -14.46 22.07
CA ASN A 105 -3.54 -13.35 22.44
C ASN A 105 -4.91 -13.42 21.74
N PHE A 106 -5.14 -14.36 20.82
CA PHE A 106 -6.34 -14.39 19.99
C PHE A 106 -7.62 -14.57 20.81
N ASP A 107 -7.66 -15.55 21.72
CA ASP A 107 -8.88 -15.89 22.46
C ASP A 107 -9.34 -14.74 23.38
N ALA A 108 -8.39 -14.00 23.96
CA ALA A 108 -8.68 -12.84 24.77
C ALA A 108 -9.18 -11.63 23.95
N ASN A 109 -8.77 -11.51 22.68
CA ASN A 109 -9.02 -10.33 21.84
C ASN A 109 -9.93 -10.59 20.65
N GLN A 110 -10.51 -11.80 20.51
CA GLN A 110 -11.34 -12.16 19.35
C GLN A 110 -12.63 -11.33 19.21
N SER A 111 -13.03 -10.59 20.24
CA SER A 111 -14.16 -9.65 20.21
C SER A 111 -13.73 -8.19 20.05
N ASP A 112 -12.43 -7.89 20.05
CA ASP A 112 -11.89 -6.55 19.82
C ASP A 112 -11.65 -6.33 18.32
N GLY A 113 -12.61 -5.64 17.70
CA GLY A 113 -12.52 -5.33 16.25
C GLY A 113 -11.30 -4.48 15.88
N LYS A 114 -10.76 -3.66 16.79
CA LYS A 114 -9.56 -2.85 16.54
C LYS A 114 -8.30 -3.71 16.59
N TRP A 115 -8.20 -4.58 17.58
CA TRP A 115 -7.09 -5.54 17.70
C TRP A 115 -7.04 -6.46 16.48
N LEU A 116 -8.18 -7.03 16.08
CA LEU A 116 -8.27 -7.89 14.89
C LEU A 116 -7.84 -7.14 13.62
N SER A 117 -8.25 -5.87 13.46
CA SER A 117 -7.84 -5.06 12.30
C SER A 117 -6.33 -4.82 12.28
N ARG A 118 -5.72 -4.52 13.41
CA ARG A 118 -4.26 -4.31 13.54
C ARG A 118 -3.49 -5.60 13.26
N ALA A 119 -3.92 -6.73 13.85
CA ALA A 119 -3.31 -8.04 13.63
C ALA A 119 -3.39 -8.45 12.15
N MET A 120 -4.57 -8.33 11.54
CA MET A 120 -4.81 -8.62 10.12
C MET A 120 -3.90 -7.79 9.20
N ASN A 121 -3.85 -6.47 9.40
CA ASN A 121 -3.05 -5.57 8.59
C ASN A 121 -1.54 -5.86 8.74
N ARG A 122 -1.09 -6.18 9.94
CA ARG A 122 0.33 -6.46 10.20
C ARG A 122 0.75 -7.79 9.62
N LEU A 123 0.00 -8.86 9.86
CA LEU A 123 0.29 -10.16 9.28
C LEU A 123 0.34 -10.09 7.75
N TYR A 124 -0.62 -9.40 7.13
CA TYR A 124 -0.58 -9.18 5.68
C TYR A 124 0.61 -8.34 5.23
N GLY A 125 0.91 -7.25 5.92
CA GLY A 125 2.02 -6.35 5.60
C GLY A 125 3.41 -6.99 5.72
N LYS A 126 3.50 -8.06 6.54
CA LYS A 126 4.72 -8.86 6.75
C LYS A 126 4.72 -10.17 5.95
N GLU A 127 3.80 -10.33 5.00
CA GLU A 127 3.67 -11.51 4.15
C GLU A 127 3.43 -12.82 4.95
N CYS A 128 2.80 -12.71 6.15
CA CYS A 128 2.38 -13.84 6.98
C CYS A 128 0.96 -14.32 6.66
N ASP A 129 0.42 -13.91 5.53
CA ASP A 129 -0.97 -14.09 5.11
C ASP A 129 -1.27 -15.51 4.57
N GLU A 130 -0.29 -16.41 4.55
CA GLU A 130 -0.48 -17.85 4.32
C GLU A 130 -0.77 -18.63 5.60
N SER A 131 -0.59 -18.01 6.77
CA SER A 131 -0.82 -18.69 8.05
C SER A 131 -2.33 -18.94 8.29
N GLN A 132 -2.62 -20.08 8.94
CA GLN A 132 -3.99 -20.39 9.37
C GLN A 132 -4.53 -19.31 10.34
N LEU A 133 -3.65 -18.73 11.15
CA LEU A 133 -3.99 -17.63 12.04
C LEU A 133 -4.52 -16.41 11.28
N PHE A 134 -3.87 -16.02 10.18
CA PHE A 134 -4.36 -14.91 9.36
C PHE A 134 -5.77 -15.16 8.85
N VAL A 135 -6.03 -16.36 8.32
CA VAL A 135 -7.38 -16.75 7.86
C VAL A 135 -8.40 -16.64 8.99
N LYS A 136 -8.06 -17.18 10.18
CA LYS A 136 -8.92 -17.14 11.39
C LYS A 136 -9.24 -15.69 11.81
N ILE A 137 -8.22 -14.82 11.82
CA ILE A 137 -8.38 -13.40 12.18
C ILE A 137 -9.26 -12.67 11.17
N VAL A 138 -9.04 -12.86 9.87
CA VAL A 138 -9.85 -12.23 8.81
C VAL A 138 -11.32 -12.67 8.89
N GLN A 139 -11.56 -13.97 9.05
CA GLN A 139 -12.91 -14.51 9.20
C GLN A 139 -13.60 -13.94 10.44
N LYS A 140 -12.91 -13.95 11.58
CA LYS A 140 -13.47 -13.41 12.83
C LYS A 140 -13.78 -11.92 12.75
N LYS A 141 -12.88 -11.13 12.14
CA LYS A 141 -13.13 -9.70 11.90
C LYS A 141 -14.31 -9.47 10.96
N ASN A 142 -14.43 -10.29 9.90
CA ASN A 142 -15.55 -10.18 8.98
C ASN A 142 -16.90 -10.58 9.61
N GLU A 143 -16.92 -11.55 10.54
CA GLU A 143 -18.11 -11.89 11.31
C GLU A 143 -18.59 -10.72 12.19
N LEU A 144 -17.63 -10.01 12.84
CA LEU A 144 -17.94 -8.88 13.73
C LEU A 144 -18.33 -7.62 12.96
N GLU A 145 -17.57 -7.28 11.95
CA GLU A 145 -17.68 -6.01 11.21
C GLU A 145 -17.29 -6.21 9.75
N PRO A 146 -18.20 -6.70 8.89
CA PRO A 146 -17.93 -6.76 7.45
C PRO A 146 -17.60 -5.38 6.90
N ASN A 147 -16.45 -5.25 6.23
CA ASN A 147 -16.01 -3.97 5.65
C ASN A 147 -15.10 -4.20 4.43
N ALA A 148 -14.72 -3.11 3.77
CA ALA A 148 -13.89 -3.14 2.58
C ALA A 148 -12.55 -3.88 2.79
N SER A 149 -11.91 -3.70 3.95
CA SER A 149 -10.64 -4.37 4.25
C SER A 149 -10.82 -5.87 4.45
N THR A 150 -11.86 -6.31 5.18
CA THR A 150 -12.13 -7.75 5.36
C THR A 150 -12.50 -8.41 4.05
N ALA A 151 -13.33 -7.78 3.22
CA ALA A 151 -13.65 -8.28 1.89
C ALA A 151 -12.39 -8.39 1.01
N TYR A 152 -11.51 -7.38 1.01
CA TYR A 152 -10.24 -7.44 0.29
C TYR A 152 -9.38 -8.65 0.72
N TYR A 153 -9.22 -8.87 2.03
CA TYR A 153 -8.39 -9.97 2.53
C TYR A 153 -9.03 -11.35 2.28
N LEU A 154 -10.36 -11.47 2.33
CA LEU A 154 -11.04 -12.69 1.90
C LEU A 154 -10.78 -12.98 0.43
N GLY A 155 -10.82 -11.95 -0.44
CA GLY A 155 -10.43 -12.07 -1.84
C GLY A 155 -8.99 -12.55 -2.01
N THR A 156 -8.05 -12.02 -1.23
CA THR A 156 -6.64 -12.45 -1.25
C THR A 156 -6.47 -13.91 -0.83
N ILE A 157 -7.18 -14.35 0.21
CA ILE A 157 -7.17 -15.74 0.66
C ILE A 157 -7.69 -16.66 -0.45
N LYS A 158 -8.80 -16.29 -1.09
CA LYS A 158 -9.37 -17.07 -2.19
C LYS A 158 -8.46 -17.14 -3.41
N ASP A 159 -7.79 -16.04 -3.74
CA ASP A 159 -6.84 -15.99 -4.86
C ASP A 159 -5.64 -16.93 -4.62
N LYS A 160 -5.08 -16.94 -3.41
CA LYS A 160 -4.02 -17.86 -3.01
C LYS A 160 -4.44 -19.33 -2.99
N GLN A 161 -5.73 -19.61 -2.74
CA GLN A 161 -6.32 -20.96 -2.83
C GLN A 161 -6.59 -21.39 -4.28
N GLY A 162 -6.29 -20.55 -5.29
CA GLY A 162 -6.56 -20.81 -6.70
C GLY A 162 -8.00 -20.51 -7.13
N ASN A 163 -8.84 -20.02 -6.24
CA ASN A 163 -10.27 -19.73 -6.50
C ASN A 163 -10.45 -18.30 -7.02
N SER A 164 -9.85 -17.99 -8.18
CA SER A 164 -9.83 -16.63 -8.73
C SER A 164 -11.21 -16.03 -8.99
N SER A 165 -12.23 -16.87 -9.27
CA SER A 165 -13.62 -16.39 -9.46
C SER A 165 -14.22 -15.86 -8.16
N GLU A 166 -14.04 -16.60 -7.06
CA GLU A 166 -14.49 -16.15 -5.74
C GLU A 166 -13.69 -14.93 -5.27
N ALA A 167 -12.39 -14.91 -5.53
CA ALA A 167 -11.53 -13.76 -5.22
C ALA A 167 -12.05 -12.48 -5.86
N LEU A 168 -12.47 -12.54 -7.14
CA LEU A 168 -13.05 -11.39 -7.85
C LEU A 168 -14.35 -10.89 -7.21
N VAL A 169 -15.22 -11.79 -6.72
CA VAL A 169 -16.44 -11.40 -5.99
C VAL A 169 -16.09 -10.58 -4.75
N PHE A 170 -15.15 -11.06 -3.94
CA PHE A 170 -14.70 -10.35 -2.74
C PHE A 170 -13.97 -9.05 -3.05
N TYR A 171 -13.16 -8.99 -4.11
CA TYR A 171 -12.51 -7.75 -4.54
C TYR A 171 -13.52 -6.69 -4.99
N ASN A 172 -14.55 -7.09 -5.75
CA ASN A 172 -15.62 -6.17 -6.14
C ASN A 172 -16.42 -5.69 -4.92
N GLN A 173 -16.74 -6.58 -3.98
CA GLN A 173 -17.36 -6.20 -2.73
C GLN A 173 -16.51 -5.19 -1.93
N ALA A 174 -15.20 -5.38 -1.88
CA ALA A 174 -14.30 -4.44 -1.21
C ALA A 174 -14.33 -3.05 -1.87
N ILE A 175 -14.37 -2.99 -3.21
CA ILE A 175 -14.44 -1.73 -3.97
C ILE A 175 -15.79 -1.04 -3.74
N GLU A 176 -16.89 -1.79 -3.69
CA GLU A 176 -18.24 -1.25 -3.47
C GLU A 176 -18.41 -0.70 -2.04
N LEU A 177 -17.93 -1.45 -1.04
CA LEU A 177 -18.02 -1.06 0.38
C LEU A 177 -17.15 0.15 0.73
N GLU A 178 -16.07 0.42 -0.01
CA GLU A 178 -15.22 1.56 0.28
C GLU A 178 -15.78 2.85 -0.33
N THR A 179 -16.02 3.83 0.50
CA THR A 179 -16.56 5.13 0.09
C THR A 179 -15.51 6.24 0.04
N ASP A 180 -14.42 6.09 0.78
CA ASP A 180 -13.33 7.06 0.77
C ASP A 180 -12.44 6.87 -0.46
N SER A 181 -12.28 7.90 -1.28
CA SER A 181 -11.52 7.83 -2.54
C SER A 181 -10.06 7.44 -2.34
N TYR A 182 -9.40 7.89 -1.28
CA TYR A 182 -8.01 7.55 -0.99
C TYR A 182 -7.87 6.06 -0.63
N GLU A 183 -8.74 5.55 0.24
CA GLU A 183 -8.73 4.13 0.63
C GLU A 183 -9.17 3.23 -0.54
N LYS A 184 -10.17 3.64 -1.31
CA LYS A 184 -10.58 2.93 -2.53
C LYS A 184 -9.43 2.79 -3.53
N ALA A 185 -8.66 3.86 -3.75
CA ALA A 185 -7.46 3.81 -4.59
C ALA A 185 -6.41 2.82 -4.05
N LYS A 186 -6.24 2.74 -2.73
CA LYS A 186 -5.33 1.77 -2.09
C LYS A 186 -5.78 0.32 -2.33
N ILE A 187 -7.07 0.03 -2.18
CA ILE A 187 -7.64 -1.29 -2.44
C ILE A 187 -7.43 -1.68 -3.91
N LEU A 188 -7.79 -0.80 -4.84
CA LEU A 188 -7.60 -1.01 -6.28
C LEU A 188 -6.12 -1.24 -6.64
N PHE A 189 -5.21 -0.48 -6.04
CA PHE A 189 -3.77 -0.66 -6.21
C PHE A 189 -3.29 -2.04 -5.73
N ARG A 190 -3.77 -2.50 -4.57
CA ARG A 190 -3.43 -3.82 -4.01
C ARG A 190 -3.95 -4.95 -4.89
N ILE A 191 -5.21 -4.86 -5.37
CA ILE A 191 -5.81 -5.81 -6.31
C ILE A 191 -4.97 -5.86 -7.61
N ALA A 192 -4.63 -4.70 -8.16
CA ALA A 192 -3.77 -4.60 -9.34
C ALA A 192 -2.40 -5.28 -9.12
N THR A 193 -1.82 -5.12 -7.93
CA THR A 193 -0.54 -5.73 -7.58
C THR A 193 -0.63 -7.25 -7.52
N ASN A 194 -1.73 -7.80 -7.00
CA ASN A 194 -1.97 -9.24 -7.01
C ASN A 194 -2.10 -9.77 -8.44
N PHE A 195 -2.89 -9.12 -9.31
CA PHE A 195 -2.96 -9.50 -10.72
C PHE A 195 -1.60 -9.42 -11.44
N ARG A 196 -0.80 -8.40 -11.11
CA ARG A 196 0.56 -8.26 -11.69
C ARG A 196 1.47 -9.41 -11.23
N LYS A 197 1.46 -9.79 -9.96
CA LYS A 197 2.23 -10.92 -9.42
C LYS A 197 1.86 -12.23 -10.14
N ASN A 198 0.59 -12.40 -10.51
CA ASN A 198 0.07 -13.57 -11.22
C ASN A 198 0.24 -13.48 -12.76
N GLY A 199 0.95 -12.47 -13.28
CA GLY A 199 1.19 -12.29 -14.71
C GLY A 199 -0.02 -11.78 -15.51
N LEU A 200 -1.12 -11.44 -14.87
CA LEU A 200 -2.36 -10.96 -15.50
C LEU A 200 -2.29 -9.45 -15.79
N TYR A 201 -1.33 -9.03 -16.60
CA TYR A 201 -0.95 -7.62 -16.82
C TYR A 201 -2.08 -6.74 -17.33
N SER A 202 -2.95 -7.23 -18.22
CA SER A 202 -4.09 -6.45 -18.73
C SER A 202 -5.07 -6.08 -17.60
N ARG A 203 -5.40 -7.04 -16.73
CA ARG A 203 -6.23 -6.80 -15.55
C ARG A 203 -5.53 -5.87 -14.56
N ALA A 204 -4.26 -6.14 -14.27
CA ALA A 204 -3.46 -5.30 -13.38
C ALA A 204 -3.47 -3.83 -13.84
N ARG A 205 -3.23 -3.57 -15.13
CA ARG A 205 -3.26 -2.22 -15.71
C ARG A 205 -4.63 -1.56 -15.52
N SER A 206 -5.72 -2.28 -15.80
CA SER A 206 -7.08 -1.75 -15.62
C SER A 206 -7.32 -1.28 -14.18
N TYR A 207 -6.96 -2.09 -13.18
CA TYR A 207 -7.12 -1.73 -11.77
C TYR A 207 -6.17 -0.59 -11.32
N TYR A 208 -4.93 -0.53 -11.84
CA TYR A 208 -4.05 0.63 -11.59
C TYR A 208 -4.63 1.92 -12.17
N MET A 209 -5.21 1.88 -13.36
CA MET A 209 -5.87 3.05 -13.96
C MET A 209 -7.12 3.48 -13.16
N GLN A 210 -7.92 2.52 -12.67
CA GLN A 210 -9.03 2.83 -11.78
C GLN A 210 -8.54 3.47 -10.47
N ALA A 211 -7.44 2.97 -9.88
CA ALA A 211 -6.83 3.58 -8.70
C ALA A 211 -6.42 5.05 -8.94
N LEU A 212 -5.86 5.34 -10.12
CA LEU A 212 -5.52 6.70 -10.53
C LEU A 212 -6.74 7.58 -10.73
N GLY A 213 -7.89 7.04 -11.13
CA GLY A 213 -9.15 7.75 -11.20
C GLY A 213 -9.60 8.29 -9.82
N PHE A 214 -9.35 7.55 -8.74
CA PHE A 214 -9.66 7.96 -7.38
C PHE A 214 -8.53 8.75 -6.68
N ASN A 215 -7.27 8.48 -7.06
CA ASN A 215 -6.10 9.16 -6.52
C ASN A 215 -5.08 9.47 -7.63
N PRO A 216 -5.24 10.59 -8.36
CA PRO A 216 -4.35 10.96 -9.47
C PRO A 216 -2.88 11.16 -9.07
N SER A 217 -2.59 11.47 -7.81
CA SER A 217 -1.22 11.62 -7.31
C SER A 217 -0.58 10.31 -6.83
N MET A 218 -1.23 9.15 -7.03
CA MET A 218 -0.67 7.85 -6.68
C MET A 218 0.45 7.44 -7.66
N GLY A 219 1.63 8.05 -7.53
CA GLY A 219 2.77 7.82 -8.40
C GLY A 219 3.18 6.34 -8.53
N ARG A 220 2.96 5.55 -7.47
CA ARG A 220 3.23 4.10 -7.48
C ARG A 220 2.42 3.34 -8.55
N SER A 221 1.19 3.77 -8.88
CA SER A 221 0.39 3.17 -9.96
C SER A 221 1.02 3.43 -11.32
N TYR A 222 1.45 4.66 -11.61
CA TYR A 222 2.16 4.98 -12.84
C TYR A 222 3.47 4.20 -12.95
N LEU A 223 4.24 4.11 -11.85
CA LEU A 223 5.49 3.36 -11.82
C LEU A 223 5.26 1.86 -12.07
N ALA A 224 4.21 1.27 -11.48
CA ALA A 224 3.86 -0.13 -11.71
C ALA A 224 3.48 -0.39 -13.18
N ILE A 225 2.72 0.51 -13.80
CA ILE A 225 2.38 0.44 -15.23
C ILE A 225 3.65 0.55 -16.10
N ALA A 226 4.54 1.49 -15.78
CA ALA A 226 5.82 1.65 -16.46
C ALA A 226 6.67 0.36 -16.41
N GLN A 227 6.77 -0.24 -15.24
CA GLN A 227 7.50 -1.50 -15.05
C GLN A 227 6.89 -2.66 -15.85
N MET A 228 5.54 -2.75 -15.92
CA MET A 228 4.87 -3.77 -16.72
C MET A 228 5.16 -3.58 -18.21
N TYR A 229 5.15 -2.35 -18.73
CA TYR A 229 5.54 -2.06 -20.10
C TYR A 229 7.00 -2.46 -20.36
N ALA A 230 7.94 -2.04 -19.51
CA ALA A 230 9.34 -2.37 -19.65
C ALA A 230 9.57 -3.89 -19.63
N SER A 231 8.91 -4.63 -18.74
CA SER A 231 9.03 -6.09 -18.64
C SER A 231 8.46 -6.83 -19.85
N SER A 232 7.42 -6.28 -20.50
CA SER A 232 6.76 -6.90 -21.65
C SER A 232 7.32 -6.45 -23.01
N ALA A 233 8.22 -5.47 -23.03
CA ALA A 233 8.70 -4.85 -24.28
C ALA A 233 9.27 -5.85 -25.28
N LYS A 234 10.06 -6.84 -24.82
CA LYS A 234 10.64 -7.89 -25.68
C LYS A 234 9.61 -8.81 -26.34
N ASN A 235 8.41 -8.87 -25.78
CA ASN A 235 7.31 -9.72 -26.25
C ASN A 235 6.27 -8.92 -27.07
N CYS A 236 6.48 -7.61 -27.21
CA CYS A 236 5.56 -6.72 -27.93
C CYS A 236 6.04 -6.46 -29.34
N GLY A 237 5.33 -7.05 -30.32
CA GLY A 237 5.64 -6.89 -31.75
C GLY A 237 6.78 -7.79 -32.25
N ALA A 238 6.84 -7.94 -33.56
CA ALA A 238 7.82 -8.81 -34.26
C ALA A 238 9.14 -8.11 -34.57
N ASP A 239 9.19 -6.79 -34.45
CA ASP A 239 10.33 -5.96 -34.87
C ASP A 239 10.90 -5.10 -33.74
N ASN A 240 12.16 -4.71 -33.90
CA ASN A 240 12.89 -3.89 -32.93
C ASN A 240 12.25 -2.51 -32.71
N PHE A 241 11.55 -1.96 -33.69
CA PHE A 241 10.90 -0.65 -33.55
C PHE A 241 9.70 -0.74 -32.57
N SER A 242 8.84 -1.75 -32.78
CA SER A 242 7.69 -2.02 -31.93
C SER A 242 8.13 -2.25 -30.45
N GLN A 243 9.21 -3.04 -30.27
CA GLN A 243 9.76 -3.29 -28.94
C GLN A 243 10.29 -2.01 -28.28
N ARG A 244 11.01 -1.15 -29.05
CA ARG A 244 11.50 0.15 -28.56
C ARG A 244 10.36 1.12 -28.24
N ALA A 245 9.28 1.12 -29.03
CA ALA A 245 8.12 1.95 -28.78
C ALA A 245 7.48 1.67 -27.41
N VAL A 246 7.50 0.42 -26.93
CA VAL A 246 7.00 0.05 -25.59
C VAL A 246 7.87 0.66 -24.48
N TYR A 247 9.18 0.76 -24.65
CA TYR A 247 10.04 1.48 -23.68
C TYR A 247 9.74 2.97 -23.65
N TRP A 248 9.31 3.60 -24.76
CA TRP A 248 8.87 5.00 -24.70
C TRP A 248 7.58 5.15 -23.89
N LEU A 249 6.64 4.20 -24.01
CA LEU A 249 5.46 4.18 -23.14
C LEU A 249 5.84 4.01 -21.67
N ALA A 250 6.75 3.10 -21.37
CA ALA A 250 7.27 2.91 -20.02
C ALA A 250 7.89 4.21 -19.46
N SER A 251 8.74 4.88 -20.25
CA SER A 251 9.35 6.14 -19.88
C SER A 251 8.31 7.25 -19.63
N LYS A 252 7.28 7.35 -20.49
CA LYS A 252 6.18 8.32 -20.31
C LYS A 252 5.44 8.12 -18.99
N GLU A 253 5.08 6.88 -18.65
CA GLU A 253 4.40 6.58 -17.38
C GLU A 253 5.33 6.81 -16.17
N ALA A 254 6.61 6.48 -16.30
CA ALA A 254 7.60 6.75 -15.27
C ALA A 254 7.78 8.26 -15.00
N MET A 255 7.80 9.09 -16.04
CA MET A 255 7.83 10.55 -15.92
C MET A 255 6.59 11.08 -15.21
N LYS A 256 5.38 10.54 -15.50
CA LYS A 256 4.15 10.88 -14.76
C LYS A 256 4.31 10.55 -13.28
N ALA A 257 4.83 9.36 -12.94
CA ALA A 257 5.09 8.97 -11.56
C ALA A 257 5.92 10.00 -10.80
N SER A 258 7.05 10.44 -11.37
CA SER A 258 7.95 11.42 -10.73
C SER A 258 7.36 12.83 -10.64
N ARG A 259 6.46 13.18 -11.56
CA ARG A 259 5.78 14.49 -11.57
C ARG A 259 4.79 14.61 -10.43
N VAL A 260 4.01 13.54 -10.17
CA VAL A 260 2.97 13.53 -9.15
C VAL A 260 3.48 13.14 -7.78
N ASP A 261 4.56 12.34 -7.71
CA ASP A 261 5.16 11.85 -6.46
C ASP A 261 6.68 12.07 -6.46
N GLY A 262 7.09 13.13 -5.81
CA GLY A 262 8.51 13.50 -5.72
C GLY A 262 9.39 12.48 -4.96
N THR A 263 8.79 11.51 -4.26
CA THR A 263 9.53 10.44 -3.56
C THR A 263 10.09 9.41 -4.54
N LEU A 264 9.51 9.32 -5.76
CA LEU A 264 9.83 8.31 -6.78
C LEU A 264 10.91 8.72 -7.78
N LYS A 265 11.48 9.93 -7.66
CA LYS A 265 12.46 10.44 -8.63
C LYS A 265 13.67 9.52 -8.83
N LEU A 266 14.12 8.83 -7.79
CA LEU A 266 15.26 7.91 -7.85
C LEU A 266 14.89 6.54 -8.47
N SER A 267 13.64 6.15 -8.43
CA SER A 267 13.18 4.87 -9.02
C SER A 267 13.16 4.87 -10.54
N LEU A 268 13.28 6.05 -11.18
CA LEU A 268 13.30 6.20 -12.63
C LEU A 268 14.63 5.81 -13.27
N ILE A 269 15.72 5.80 -12.52
CA ILE A 269 17.07 5.50 -13.02
C ILE A 269 17.21 4.01 -13.39
N HIS A 270 16.30 3.17 -12.92
CA HIS A 270 16.32 1.70 -13.12
C HIS A 270 15.28 1.19 -14.14
N ILE A 271 14.59 2.07 -14.85
CA ILE A 271 13.68 1.73 -15.96
C ILE A 271 14.32 2.06 -17.29
#